data_cf782db54f3162202b7fa6be13740012
#
_entry.id   cf782db54f3162202b7fa6be13740012
#
_cell.length_a   1.000
_cell.length_b   1.000
_cell.length_c   1.000
_cell.angle_alpha   90.00
_cell.angle_beta   90.00
_cell.angle_gamma   90.00
#
_symmetry.space_group_name_H-M   'P 1'
#
loop_
_entity.id
_entity.type
_entity.pdbx_description
1 polymer ?
#
loop_
_entity_poly.entity_id
_entity_poly.type
_entity_poly.pdbx_seq_one_letter_code
_entity_poly.pdbx_strand_id
1 'polypeptide(L)'
;MKLGAGFVLAAALSLAHAAEYKVRVRNLTYLQPFSPPLVVAHTSDVALFQEGFVASDPIKLMAEDGDISALLELAASEAVAPYICGSAVGEAPLLPGETWRGTMMVDEDKCPDNVKYSVVTMLINTNDAFVGIDSFDLDGTVKEFPPAFDAGTETNNELCSHIPGPACPADSGNLQAPPGEGFIHIHRGFHGVGDLGGPDGYDWRNPVAEVYIAAV
;
A
#
# COMPACT_ATOMS: atom_id res chain seq x y z
N MET A 1 -37.92 -37.00 -44.75
CA MET A 1 -37.93 -36.65 -43.30
C MET A 1 -36.48 -36.56 -42.84
N LYS A 2 -35.95 -35.35 -42.65
CA LYS A 2 -34.60 -35.12 -42.11
C LYS A 2 -34.78 -34.62 -40.68
N LEU A 3 -34.37 -35.43 -39.69
CA LEU A 3 -34.27 -34.96 -38.33
C LEU A 3 -33.05 -34.05 -38.16
N GLY A 4 -33.29 -32.79 -37.83
CA GLY A 4 -32.24 -31.89 -37.41
C GLY A 4 -31.88 -32.17 -35.93
N ALA A 5 -30.64 -32.55 -35.68
CA ALA A 5 -30.09 -32.62 -34.33
C ALA A 5 -29.79 -31.20 -33.86
N GLY A 6 -30.55 -30.68 -32.91
CA GLY A 6 -30.26 -29.42 -32.22
C GLY A 6 -29.13 -29.65 -31.22
N PHE A 7 -28.00 -28.99 -31.45
CA PHE A 7 -26.92 -28.87 -30.47
C PHE A 7 -27.36 -27.87 -29.40
N VAL A 8 -27.60 -28.34 -28.20
CA VAL A 8 -27.74 -27.47 -26.99
C VAL A 8 -26.34 -27.20 -26.52
N LEU A 9 -25.88 -25.98 -26.77
CA LEU A 9 -24.64 -25.45 -26.18
C LEU A 9 -24.92 -25.11 -24.69
N ALA A 10 -24.55 -26.02 -23.81
CA ALA A 10 -24.54 -25.73 -22.38
C ALA A 10 -23.42 -24.73 -22.11
N ALA A 11 -23.76 -23.45 -21.91
CA ALA A 11 -22.83 -22.47 -21.36
C ALA A 11 -22.57 -22.90 -19.90
N ALA A 12 -21.38 -23.43 -19.66
CA ALA A 12 -20.87 -23.60 -18.30
C ALA A 12 -20.65 -22.20 -17.73
N LEU A 13 -21.51 -21.75 -16.79
CA LEU A 13 -21.17 -20.63 -15.93
C LEU A 13 -20.00 -21.11 -15.06
N SER A 14 -18.82 -20.61 -15.35
CA SER A 14 -17.68 -20.69 -14.44
C SER A 14 -18.07 -19.87 -13.20
N LEU A 15 -18.32 -20.54 -12.08
CA LEU A 15 -18.41 -19.91 -10.78
C LEU A 15 -16.98 -19.43 -10.45
N ALA A 16 -16.76 -18.13 -10.41
CA ALA A 16 -15.48 -17.59 -9.97
C ALA A 16 -15.13 -18.17 -8.59
N HIS A 17 -13.99 -18.85 -8.49
CA HIS A 17 -13.44 -19.30 -7.22
C HIS A 17 -12.82 -18.09 -6.53
N ALA A 18 -13.50 -17.56 -5.52
CA ALA A 18 -13.00 -16.47 -4.72
C ALA A 18 -12.73 -16.93 -3.30
N ALA A 19 -11.50 -16.77 -2.83
CA ALA A 19 -11.11 -17.00 -1.45
C ALA A 19 -11.26 -15.71 -0.65
N GLU A 20 -11.78 -15.82 0.58
CA GLU A 20 -11.89 -14.70 1.51
C GLU A 20 -10.68 -14.68 2.45
N TYR A 21 -10.05 -13.51 2.57
CA TYR A 21 -8.95 -13.27 3.50
C TYR A 21 -9.29 -12.16 4.48
N LYS A 22 -9.03 -12.39 5.77
CA LYS A 22 -9.05 -11.33 6.80
C LYS A 22 -7.71 -10.62 6.80
N VAL A 23 -7.75 -9.31 6.66
CA VAL A 23 -6.59 -8.43 6.63
C VAL A 23 -6.56 -7.57 7.88
N ARG A 24 -5.37 -7.40 8.47
CA ARG A 24 -5.13 -6.45 9.56
C ARG A 24 -3.83 -5.71 9.30
N VAL A 25 -3.88 -4.39 9.43
CA VAL A 25 -2.69 -3.53 9.47
C VAL A 25 -2.71 -2.79 10.79
N ARG A 26 -1.69 -2.96 11.61
CA ARG A 26 -1.54 -2.27 12.90
C ARG A 26 -0.41 -1.26 12.81
N ASN A 27 -0.69 -0.03 13.23
CA ASN A 27 0.31 1.01 13.37
C ASN A 27 1.11 0.81 14.67
N LEU A 28 2.42 0.60 14.57
CA LEU A 28 3.33 0.38 15.70
C LEU A 28 4.09 1.63 16.11
N THR A 29 3.89 2.76 15.41
CA THR A 29 4.57 4.02 15.70
C THR A 29 3.96 4.72 16.92
N TYR A 30 4.65 5.72 17.42
CA TYR A 30 4.17 6.53 18.56
C TYR A 30 3.34 7.74 18.12
N LEU A 31 3.81 8.52 17.14
CA LEU A 31 3.15 9.76 16.68
C LEU A 31 3.00 9.86 15.16
N GLN A 32 3.23 8.78 14.41
CA GLN A 32 3.06 8.76 12.96
C GLN A 32 1.72 8.10 12.59
N PRO A 33 0.65 8.87 12.28
CA PRO A 33 -0.54 8.28 11.69
C PRO A 33 -0.20 7.74 10.30
N PHE A 34 -0.91 6.70 9.87
CA PHE A 34 -0.83 6.21 8.50
C PHE A 34 -2.00 6.72 7.68
N SER A 35 -1.80 6.95 6.39
CA SER A 35 -2.91 7.12 5.45
C SER A 35 -3.77 5.84 5.39
N PRO A 36 -4.95 5.85 4.76
CA PRO A 36 -5.71 4.62 4.58
C PRO A 36 -4.86 3.54 3.89
N PRO A 37 -4.64 2.36 4.53
CA PRO A 37 -3.79 1.33 3.93
C PRO A 37 -4.44 0.71 2.69
N LEU A 38 -3.63 0.45 1.67
CA LEU A 38 -3.97 -0.34 0.49
C LEU A 38 -3.28 -1.69 0.59
N VAL A 39 -4.05 -2.77 0.43
CA VAL A 39 -3.56 -4.14 0.30
C VAL A 39 -4.02 -4.70 -1.03
N VAL A 40 -3.11 -5.25 -1.81
CA VAL A 40 -3.39 -5.80 -3.14
C VAL A 40 -2.89 -7.23 -3.22
N ALA A 41 -3.74 -8.15 -3.68
CA ALA A 41 -3.35 -9.50 -4.10
C ALA A 41 -3.16 -9.50 -5.61
N HIS A 42 -2.04 -10.05 -6.10
CA HIS A 42 -1.65 -9.99 -7.51
C HIS A 42 -0.76 -11.17 -7.91
N THR A 43 -0.53 -11.33 -9.22
CA THR A 43 0.46 -12.29 -9.74
C THR A 43 1.89 -11.75 -9.58
N SER A 44 2.89 -12.60 -9.86
CA SER A 44 4.30 -12.19 -9.86
C SER A 44 4.69 -11.22 -11.00
N ASP A 45 3.76 -10.94 -11.94
CA ASP A 45 4.00 -10.02 -13.07
C ASP A 45 3.83 -8.54 -12.67
N VAL A 46 3.34 -8.27 -11.48
CA VAL A 46 3.13 -6.92 -10.94
C VAL A 46 3.99 -6.73 -9.69
N ALA A 47 4.58 -5.55 -9.58
CA ALA A 47 5.23 -5.02 -8.38
C ALA A 47 4.73 -3.60 -8.15
N LEU A 48 4.37 -3.24 -6.91
CA LEU A 48 3.94 -1.88 -6.60
C LEU A 48 5.14 -0.93 -6.53
N PHE A 49 6.23 -1.41 -5.93
CA PHE A 49 7.48 -0.68 -5.85
C PHE A 49 8.67 -1.67 -5.79
N GLN A 50 9.87 -1.16 -5.89
CA GLN A 50 11.08 -1.95 -5.70
C GLN A 50 12.16 -1.11 -5.02
N GLU A 51 12.72 -1.61 -3.92
CA GLU A 51 13.84 -0.97 -3.23
C GLU A 51 15.05 -0.82 -4.17
N GLY A 52 15.71 0.35 -4.13
CA GLY A 52 16.81 0.70 -5.01
C GLY A 52 16.41 1.26 -6.38
N PHE A 53 15.10 1.33 -6.68
CA PHE A 53 14.57 1.87 -7.94
C PHE A 53 13.81 3.18 -7.71
N VAL A 54 13.63 3.93 -8.79
CA VAL A 54 12.83 5.18 -8.78
C VAL A 54 11.37 4.86 -8.45
N ALA A 55 10.76 5.63 -7.57
CA ALA A 55 9.34 5.54 -7.30
C ALA A 55 8.53 5.88 -8.57
N SER A 56 7.50 5.08 -8.86
CA SER A 56 6.54 5.42 -9.90
C SER A 56 5.67 6.61 -9.47
N ASP A 57 5.06 7.33 -10.42
CA ASP A 57 4.17 8.45 -10.10
C ASP A 57 3.04 8.06 -9.13
N PRO A 58 2.37 6.87 -9.25
CA PRO A 58 1.39 6.42 -8.25
C PRO A 58 1.97 6.19 -6.85
N ILE A 59 3.19 5.64 -6.73
CA ILE A 59 3.86 5.48 -5.42
C ILE A 59 4.28 6.83 -4.87
N LYS A 60 4.80 7.74 -5.70
CA LYS A 60 5.11 9.11 -5.32
C LYS A 60 3.89 9.79 -4.69
N LEU A 61 2.75 9.82 -5.39
CA LEU A 61 1.52 10.45 -4.91
C LEU A 61 1.03 9.85 -3.59
N MET A 62 1.09 8.53 -3.45
CA MET A 62 0.74 7.85 -2.20
C MET A 62 1.72 8.19 -1.08
N ALA A 63 3.02 8.30 -1.34
CA ALA A 63 4.04 8.57 -0.33
C ALA A 63 4.08 10.03 0.12
N GLU A 64 3.80 10.99 -0.78
CA GLU A 64 3.80 12.43 -0.50
C GLU A 64 2.46 12.93 0.09
N ASP A 65 1.32 12.43 -0.43
CA ASP A 65 -0.02 12.96 -0.10
C ASP A 65 -0.95 11.93 0.57
N GLY A 66 -0.54 10.66 0.66
CA GLY A 66 -1.41 9.57 1.12
C GLY A 66 -2.53 9.23 0.14
N ASP A 67 -2.47 9.73 -1.09
CA ASP A 67 -3.48 9.52 -2.12
C ASP A 67 -3.17 8.25 -2.93
N ILE A 68 -4.06 7.25 -2.81
CA ILE A 68 -3.96 5.97 -3.51
C ILE A 68 -4.76 5.93 -4.81
N SER A 69 -5.40 7.03 -5.24
CA SER A 69 -6.27 7.06 -6.42
C SER A 69 -5.54 6.58 -7.68
N ALA A 70 -4.31 7.06 -7.91
CA ALA A 70 -3.52 6.66 -9.07
C ALA A 70 -3.09 5.18 -9.02
N LEU A 71 -2.86 4.60 -7.82
CA LEU A 71 -2.61 3.16 -7.67
C LEU A 71 -3.86 2.34 -8.01
N LEU A 72 -5.05 2.78 -7.58
CA LEU A 72 -6.31 2.11 -7.89
C LEU A 72 -6.65 2.21 -9.38
N GLU A 73 -6.42 3.37 -10.01
CA GLU A 73 -6.59 3.55 -11.46
C GLU A 73 -5.64 2.65 -12.25
N LEU A 74 -4.36 2.57 -11.84
CA LEU A 74 -3.38 1.67 -12.45
C LEU A 74 -3.82 0.21 -12.32
N ALA A 75 -4.25 -0.22 -11.13
CA ALA A 75 -4.73 -1.58 -10.88
C ALA A 75 -5.98 -1.93 -11.73
N ALA A 76 -6.82 -0.95 -12.06
CA ALA A 76 -8.02 -1.13 -12.89
C ALA A 76 -7.74 -0.99 -14.40
N SER A 77 -6.54 -0.57 -14.82
CA SER A 77 -6.18 -0.38 -16.22
C SER A 77 -6.18 -1.69 -17.00
N GLU A 78 -6.44 -1.64 -18.32
CA GLU A 78 -6.42 -2.83 -19.19
C GLU A 78 -5.08 -3.59 -19.15
N ALA A 79 -3.99 -2.88 -18.91
CA ALA A 79 -2.65 -3.47 -18.86
C ALA A 79 -2.36 -4.23 -17.56
N VAL A 80 -2.95 -3.82 -16.43
CA VAL A 80 -2.62 -4.34 -15.09
C VAL A 80 -3.76 -5.16 -14.48
N ALA A 81 -5.02 -4.83 -14.75
CA ALA A 81 -6.18 -5.52 -14.17
C ALA A 81 -6.20 -7.06 -14.36
N PRO A 82 -5.64 -7.64 -15.44
CA PRO A 82 -5.55 -9.10 -15.56
C PRO A 82 -4.69 -9.77 -14.48
N TYR A 83 -3.75 -9.04 -13.89
CA TYR A 83 -2.81 -9.52 -12.88
C TYR A 83 -3.23 -9.20 -11.43
N ILE A 84 -4.31 -8.45 -11.24
CA ILE A 84 -4.84 -8.11 -9.92
C ILE A 84 -5.94 -9.08 -9.54
N CYS A 85 -5.73 -9.82 -8.46
CA CYS A 85 -6.63 -10.86 -7.97
C CYS A 85 -7.61 -10.35 -6.92
N GLY A 86 -7.25 -9.29 -6.20
CA GLY A 86 -8.08 -8.70 -5.19
C GLY A 86 -7.42 -7.49 -4.52
N SER A 87 -8.22 -6.72 -3.81
CA SER A 87 -7.70 -5.61 -3.01
C SER A 87 -8.58 -5.33 -1.80
N ALA A 88 -8.00 -4.69 -0.80
CA ALA A 88 -8.71 -4.13 0.34
C ALA A 88 -8.11 -2.76 0.68
N VAL A 89 -8.98 -1.80 1.02
CA VAL A 89 -8.61 -0.40 1.27
C VAL A 89 -9.14 0.02 2.62
N GLY A 90 -8.31 0.72 3.40
CA GLY A 90 -8.75 1.39 4.62
C GLY A 90 -9.67 2.58 4.30
N GLU A 91 -10.65 2.84 5.17
CA GLU A 91 -11.62 3.92 4.97
C GLU A 91 -11.19 5.26 5.60
N ALA A 92 -10.19 5.22 6.49
CA ALA A 92 -9.72 6.37 7.24
C ALA A 92 -8.24 6.23 7.62
N PRO A 93 -7.57 7.33 7.98
CA PRO A 93 -6.23 7.28 8.55
C PRO A 93 -6.17 6.37 9.77
N LEU A 94 -5.07 5.64 9.92
CA LEU A 94 -4.81 4.70 11.01
C LEU A 94 -3.92 5.35 12.06
N LEU A 95 -4.48 5.70 13.21
CA LEU A 95 -3.76 6.36 14.28
C LEU A 95 -2.73 5.44 14.96
N PRO A 96 -1.70 6.00 15.62
CA PRO A 96 -0.72 5.24 16.39
C PRO A 96 -1.36 4.26 17.36
N GLY A 97 -0.91 3.00 17.34
CA GLY A 97 -1.43 1.91 18.16
C GLY A 97 -2.73 1.26 17.68
N GLU A 98 -3.43 1.86 16.74
CA GLU A 98 -4.67 1.31 16.18
C GLU A 98 -4.41 0.16 15.20
N THR A 99 -5.47 -0.58 14.91
CA THR A 99 -5.48 -1.68 13.94
C THR A 99 -6.66 -1.52 13.00
N TRP A 100 -6.38 -1.31 11.73
CA TRP A 100 -7.38 -1.48 10.68
C TRP A 100 -7.65 -2.96 10.43
N ARG A 101 -8.93 -3.29 10.16
CA ARG A 101 -9.37 -4.64 9.83
C ARG A 101 -10.25 -4.59 8.59
N GLY A 102 -9.86 -5.33 7.58
CA GLY A 102 -10.58 -5.45 6.31
C GLY A 102 -10.79 -6.90 5.90
N THR A 103 -11.53 -7.05 4.83
CA THR A 103 -11.70 -8.32 4.13
C THR A 103 -11.25 -8.12 2.69
N MET A 104 -10.46 -9.04 2.17
CA MET A 104 -10.02 -9.08 0.78
C MET A 104 -10.57 -10.33 0.13
N MET A 105 -11.32 -10.15 -0.96
CA MET A 105 -11.73 -11.26 -1.82
C MET A 105 -10.67 -11.45 -2.90
N VAL A 106 -10.13 -12.66 -3.00
CA VAL A 106 -9.09 -13.01 -3.98
C VAL A 106 -9.71 -13.95 -5.01
N ASP A 107 -9.69 -13.52 -6.27
CA ASP A 107 -10.12 -14.29 -7.43
C ASP A 107 -9.02 -15.31 -7.80
N GLU A 108 -9.20 -16.56 -7.39
CA GLU A 108 -8.23 -17.63 -7.62
C GLU A 108 -8.15 -18.04 -9.10
N ASP A 109 -9.17 -17.75 -9.90
CA ASP A 109 -9.14 -18.01 -11.34
C ASP A 109 -8.19 -17.03 -12.06
N LYS A 110 -8.03 -15.81 -11.52
CA LYS A 110 -7.04 -14.84 -12.01
C LYS A 110 -5.63 -15.12 -11.55
N CYS A 111 -5.49 -15.66 -10.35
CA CYS A 111 -4.19 -15.96 -9.75
C CYS A 111 -4.14 -17.44 -9.34
N PRO A 112 -4.09 -18.37 -10.30
CA PRO A 112 -4.16 -19.80 -10.02
C PRO A 112 -2.90 -20.35 -9.34
N ASP A 113 -1.77 -19.65 -9.49
CA ASP A 113 -0.48 -20.08 -8.96
C ASP A 113 0.19 -18.91 -8.22
N ASN A 114 0.68 -19.19 -7.01
CA ASN A 114 1.54 -18.27 -6.24
C ASN A 114 1.02 -16.82 -6.14
N VAL A 115 -0.13 -16.65 -5.50
CA VAL A 115 -0.66 -15.30 -5.20
C VAL A 115 0.37 -14.53 -4.40
N LYS A 116 0.71 -13.34 -4.88
CA LYS A 116 1.51 -12.36 -4.16
C LYS A 116 0.60 -11.35 -3.47
N TYR A 117 1.13 -10.69 -2.44
CA TYR A 117 0.47 -9.52 -1.88
C TYR A 117 1.46 -8.39 -1.67
N SER A 118 0.94 -7.19 -1.80
CA SER A 118 1.65 -5.95 -1.52
C SER A 118 0.80 -5.07 -0.60
N VAL A 119 1.46 -4.29 0.24
CA VAL A 119 0.82 -3.34 1.17
C VAL A 119 1.55 -2.02 1.10
N VAL A 120 0.80 -0.93 0.98
CA VAL A 120 1.37 0.43 1.04
C VAL A 120 0.46 1.36 1.84
N THR A 121 1.08 2.27 2.59
CA THR A 121 0.41 3.36 3.30
C THR A 121 1.43 4.41 3.72
N MET A 122 1.12 5.70 3.57
CA MET A 122 2.01 6.80 3.95
C MET A 122 2.14 6.92 5.47
N LEU A 123 3.31 7.35 5.96
CA LEU A 123 3.48 7.95 7.29
C LEU A 123 3.16 9.44 7.17
N ILE A 124 1.97 9.88 7.57
CA ILE A 124 1.41 11.19 7.19
C ILE A 124 2.23 12.40 7.71
N ASN A 125 2.93 12.26 8.82
CA ASN A 125 3.77 13.34 9.37
C ASN A 125 5.21 13.29 8.83
N THR A 126 5.39 12.92 7.56
CA THR A 126 6.69 12.87 6.87
C THR A 126 6.60 13.52 5.50
N ASN A 127 7.73 13.73 4.84
CA ASN A 127 7.78 14.23 3.47
C ASN A 127 7.22 13.15 2.51
N ASP A 128 7.87 11.96 2.45
CA ASP A 128 7.52 10.89 1.52
C ASP A 128 7.79 9.48 2.08
N ALA A 129 7.68 9.32 3.42
CA ALA A 129 7.83 8.00 4.01
C ALA A 129 6.55 7.16 3.92
N PHE A 130 6.71 5.87 3.64
CA PHE A 130 5.61 4.93 3.57
C PHE A 130 5.96 3.56 4.18
N VAL A 131 4.93 2.86 4.68
CA VAL A 131 5.02 1.42 5.00
C VAL A 131 4.94 0.65 3.71
N GLY A 132 5.83 -0.31 3.50
CA GLY A 132 5.85 -1.10 2.28
C GLY A 132 6.04 -2.59 2.52
N ILE A 133 5.24 -3.40 1.83
CA ILE A 133 5.48 -4.80 1.50
C ILE A 133 5.25 -4.91 0.00
N ASP A 134 6.18 -5.49 -0.75
CA ASP A 134 5.99 -5.72 -2.17
C ASP A 134 6.23 -7.18 -2.54
N SER A 135 5.24 -7.76 -3.23
CA SER A 135 5.32 -9.06 -3.88
C SER A 135 5.68 -10.25 -2.96
N PHE A 136 5.24 -10.23 -1.70
CA PHE A 136 5.41 -11.37 -0.79
C PHE A 136 4.41 -12.47 -1.12
N ASP A 137 4.78 -13.73 -0.83
CA ASP A 137 3.89 -14.87 -1.05
C ASP A 137 2.69 -14.83 -0.10
N LEU A 138 1.48 -14.98 -0.66
CA LEU A 138 0.25 -15.17 0.10
C LEU A 138 -0.04 -16.67 0.24
N ASP A 139 0.63 -17.31 1.19
CA ASP A 139 0.45 -18.74 1.49
C ASP A 139 -0.13 -18.92 2.90
N GLY A 140 -1.39 -19.33 2.95
CA GLY A 140 -2.12 -19.57 4.20
C GLY A 140 -2.24 -18.30 5.07
N THR A 141 -1.61 -18.33 6.24
CA THR A 141 -1.56 -17.19 7.17
C THR A 141 -0.20 -16.56 7.14
N VAL A 142 -0.15 -15.27 6.82
CA VAL A 142 1.07 -14.47 6.80
C VAL A 142 1.05 -13.43 7.93
N LYS A 143 2.22 -13.16 8.49
CA LYS A 143 2.42 -12.13 9.50
C LYS A 143 3.78 -11.49 9.29
N GLU A 144 3.76 -10.20 8.93
CA GLU A 144 4.94 -9.45 8.59
C GLU A 144 5.07 -8.18 9.44
N PHE A 145 6.30 -7.70 9.57
CA PHE A 145 6.66 -6.50 10.30
C PHE A 145 7.47 -5.56 9.40
N PRO A 146 6.80 -4.86 8.46
CA PRO A 146 7.48 -4.02 7.50
C PRO A 146 8.13 -2.79 8.13
N PRO A 147 9.24 -2.33 7.52
CA PRO A 147 9.86 -1.05 7.84
C PRO A 147 9.09 0.12 7.21
N ALA A 148 9.50 1.33 7.57
CA ALA A 148 9.23 2.51 6.77
C ALA A 148 10.26 2.60 5.64
N PHE A 149 9.78 2.80 4.41
CA PHE A 149 10.54 3.18 3.25
C PHE A 149 10.47 4.68 3.04
N ASP A 150 11.45 5.21 2.37
CA ASP A 150 11.56 6.54 1.81
C ASP A 150 11.33 6.40 0.31
N ALA A 151 10.42 7.15 -0.27
CA ALA A 151 10.17 7.09 -1.71
C ALA A 151 11.29 7.75 -2.53
N GLY A 152 12.14 8.57 -1.89
CA GLY A 152 13.23 9.31 -2.51
C GLY A 152 12.75 10.41 -3.44
N THR A 153 11.49 10.80 -3.34
CA THR A 153 10.86 11.79 -4.22
C THR A 153 10.95 13.20 -3.66
N GLU A 154 11.04 13.33 -2.33
CA GLU A 154 11.21 14.59 -1.60
C GLU A 154 12.43 14.56 -0.68
N THR A 155 13.07 15.73 -0.50
CA THR A 155 14.10 15.87 0.54
C THR A 155 13.44 15.79 1.92
N ASN A 156 13.99 14.95 2.80
CA ASN A 156 13.58 14.81 4.19
C ASN A 156 13.97 16.03 5.03
N ASN A 157 13.34 17.17 4.75
CA ASN A 157 13.63 18.45 5.41
C ASN A 157 12.81 18.69 6.67
N GLU A 158 11.80 17.86 6.92
CA GLU A 158 10.93 17.91 8.10
C GLU A 158 10.23 19.26 8.31
N LEU A 159 10.04 20.04 7.23
CA LEU A 159 9.37 21.34 7.27
C LEU A 159 7.86 21.20 7.13
N CYS A 160 7.12 21.85 7.98
CA CYS A 160 5.66 21.84 7.96
C CYS A 160 5.04 22.36 6.64
N SER A 161 5.78 23.17 5.88
CA SER A 161 5.35 23.57 4.53
C SER A 161 5.30 22.42 3.51
N HIS A 162 5.94 21.29 3.81
CA HIS A 162 6.09 20.14 2.92
C HIS A 162 5.52 18.83 3.53
N ILE A 163 4.90 18.91 4.70
CA ILE A 163 4.34 17.76 5.41
C ILE A 163 2.82 17.93 5.50
N PRO A 164 2.01 17.01 4.91
CA PRO A 164 0.55 17.14 4.91
C PRO A 164 -0.10 16.79 6.24
N GLY A 165 0.65 16.27 7.19
CA GLY A 165 0.13 15.63 8.39
C GLY A 165 -0.38 16.55 9.47
N PRO A 166 -1.15 16.02 10.43
CA PRO A 166 -1.77 16.81 11.51
C PRO A 166 -0.76 17.31 12.54
N ALA A 167 0.50 16.89 12.47
CA ALA A 167 1.58 17.46 13.29
C ALA A 167 1.90 18.91 12.94
N CYS A 168 1.53 19.32 11.72
CA CYS A 168 1.76 20.67 11.20
C CYS A 168 0.49 21.53 11.26
N PRO A 169 0.61 22.86 11.40
CA PRO A 169 -0.54 23.77 11.31
C PRO A 169 -1.30 23.57 9.98
N ALA A 170 -2.63 23.63 10.04
CA ALA A 170 -3.48 23.42 8.86
C ALA A 170 -3.25 24.43 7.72
N ASP A 171 -2.67 25.58 8.00
CA ASP A 171 -2.35 26.66 7.07
C ASP A 171 -0.86 26.68 6.63
N SER A 172 -0.05 25.69 7.07
CA SER A 172 1.38 25.62 6.69
C SER A 172 1.58 25.34 5.21
N GLY A 173 0.55 24.86 4.51
CA GLY A 173 0.60 24.43 3.12
C GLY A 173 1.07 22.98 3.00
N ASN A 174 0.81 22.42 1.85
CA ASN A 174 1.38 21.13 1.44
C ASN A 174 2.08 21.37 0.10
N LEU A 175 3.23 22.01 0.16
CA LEU A 175 4.05 22.30 -1.01
C LEU A 175 4.99 21.12 -1.25
N GLN A 176 5.26 20.83 -2.50
CA GLN A 176 6.25 19.82 -2.83
C GLN A 176 7.63 20.27 -2.34
N ALA A 177 8.33 19.40 -1.60
CA ALA A 177 9.70 19.64 -1.19
C ALA A 177 10.67 19.57 -2.40
N PRO A 178 11.91 20.06 -2.28
CA PRO A 178 12.95 19.79 -3.26
C PRO A 178 13.13 18.28 -3.49
N PRO A 179 13.59 17.85 -4.67
CA PRO A 179 13.82 16.44 -4.97
C PRO A 179 14.69 15.75 -3.93
N GLY A 180 14.31 14.52 -3.58
CA GLY A 180 15.05 13.62 -2.68
C GLY A 180 16.16 12.84 -3.37
N GLU A 181 16.43 11.65 -2.87
CA GLU A 181 17.55 10.78 -3.30
C GLU A 181 17.33 10.17 -4.69
N GLY A 182 16.10 10.14 -5.19
CA GLY A 182 15.73 9.63 -6.50
C GLY A 182 15.55 8.12 -6.57
N PHE A 183 15.50 7.42 -5.43
CA PHE A 183 15.22 5.98 -5.37
C PHE A 183 14.62 5.57 -4.03
N ILE A 184 13.84 4.51 -4.03
CA ILE A 184 13.20 3.95 -2.83
C ILE A 184 14.26 3.25 -1.96
N HIS A 185 14.29 3.58 -0.67
CA HIS A 185 15.18 2.96 0.30
C HIS A 185 14.56 2.92 1.71
N ILE A 186 15.21 2.23 2.64
CA ILE A 186 14.76 2.23 4.04
C ILE A 186 14.90 3.64 4.62
N HIS A 187 13.81 4.18 5.14
CA HIS A 187 13.79 5.50 5.77
C HIS A 187 14.60 5.50 7.07
N ARG A 188 15.43 6.53 7.24
CA ARG A 188 16.35 6.64 8.38
C ARG A 188 15.72 7.14 9.68
N GLY A 189 14.43 7.52 9.64
CA GLY A 189 13.73 8.16 10.75
C GLY A 189 13.83 9.67 10.71
N PHE A 190 13.30 10.32 11.74
CA PHE A 190 13.36 11.76 11.92
C PHE A 190 14.73 12.18 12.50
N HIS A 191 15.26 13.29 12.00
CA HIS A 191 16.55 13.85 12.42
C HIS A 191 16.39 15.15 13.23
N GLY A 192 15.17 15.74 13.25
CA GLY A 192 14.89 16.98 13.94
C GLY A 192 15.54 18.20 13.28
N VAL A 193 15.62 18.19 11.95
CA VAL A 193 16.23 19.26 11.15
C VAL A 193 15.24 20.35 10.76
N GLY A 194 13.93 20.09 10.85
CA GLY A 194 12.84 20.97 10.50
C GLY A 194 11.98 21.40 11.68
N ASP A 195 10.68 21.63 11.41
CA ASP A 195 9.72 22.20 12.36
C ASP A 195 9.20 21.20 13.40
N LEU A 196 9.28 19.89 13.15
CA LEU A 196 8.68 18.86 14.00
C LEU A 196 9.54 18.45 15.22
N GLY A 197 10.54 19.24 15.57
CA GLY A 197 11.09 19.31 16.93
C GLY A 197 11.94 18.15 17.41
N GLY A 198 12.61 17.44 16.55
CA GLY A 198 13.64 16.48 16.95
C GLY A 198 13.15 15.06 17.19
N PRO A 199 14.08 14.12 17.43
CA PRO A 199 13.83 12.67 17.37
C PRO A 199 12.92 12.12 18.47
N ASP A 200 12.69 12.87 19.53
CA ASP A 200 11.96 12.37 20.71
C ASP A 200 10.43 12.36 20.52
N GLY A 201 9.91 13.00 19.47
CA GLY A 201 8.47 13.11 19.22
C GLY A 201 8.00 12.23 18.05
N TYR A 202 8.42 12.58 16.85
CA TYR A 202 7.89 11.98 15.63
C TYR A 202 8.76 10.86 15.05
N ASP A 203 9.96 10.65 15.60
CA ASP A 203 10.85 9.58 15.18
C ASP A 203 10.29 8.18 15.53
N TRP A 204 10.75 7.21 14.80
CA TRP A 204 10.39 5.79 15.00
C TRP A 204 11.61 4.89 14.90
N ARG A 205 11.40 3.63 15.27
CA ARG A 205 12.33 2.55 14.98
C ARG A 205 11.58 1.48 14.22
N ASN A 206 12.22 0.94 13.18
CA ASN A 206 11.65 -0.18 12.44
C ASN A 206 11.56 -1.44 13.33
N PRO A 207 10.51 -2.26 13.17
CA PRO A 207 9.40 -2.12 12.22
C PRO A 207 8.38 -1.06 12.65
N VAL A 208 7.66 -0.49 11.68
CA VAL A 208 6.62 0.53 11.92
C VAL A 208 5.20 -0.01 11.88
N ALA A 209 5.00 -1.18 11.30
CA ALA A 209 3.68 -1.81 11.22
C ALA A 209 3.74 -3.31 11.51
N GLU A 210 2.58 -3.89 11.84
CA GLU A 210 2.30 -5.32 11.79
C GLU A 210 1.23 -5.54 10.72
N VAL A 211 1.50 -6.39 9.75
CA VAL A 211 0.55 -6.85 8.73
C VAL A 211 0.22 -8.31 8.98
N TYR A 212 -1.06 -8.63 9.01
CA TYR A 212 -1.55 -9.99 9.17
C TYR A 212 -2.63 -10.26 8.13
N ILE A 213 -2.49 -11.34 7.35
CA ILE A 213 -3.47 -11.79 6.37
C ILE A 213 -3.69 -13.29 6.58
N ALA A 214 -4.94 -13.71 6.64
CA ALA A 214 -5.30 -15.11 6.82
C ALA A 214 -6.54 -15.48 6.01
N ALA A 215 -6.53 -16.64 5.38
CA ALA A 215 -7.72 -17.23 4.78
C ALA A 215 -8.80 -17.50 5.85
N VAL A 216 -10.07 -17.40 5.45
CA VAL A 216 -11.26 -17.63 6.30
C VAL A 216 -11.72 -19.06 6.22
#